data_8d5c3ecad1702b5ff88c2d3807f2b59b
#
_entry.id   8d5c3ecad1702b5ff88c2d3807f2b59b
#
_cell.length_a   1.000
_cell.length_b   1.000
_cell.length_c   1.000
_cell.angle_alpha   90.00
_cell.angle_beta   90.00
_cell.angle_gamma   90.00
#
_symmetry.space_group_name_H-M   'P 1'
#
loop_
_entity.id
_entity.type
_entity.pdbx_description
1 polymer ?
#
loop_
_entity_poly.entity_id
_entity_poly.type
_entity_poly.pdbx_seq_one_letter_code
_entity_poly.pdbx_strand_id
1 'polypeptide(L)'
;RVFHIAGFIVVALGCGLFTNQIILSDFMEEHQINIRMFRPMESYQKYGGVLTFARSVGYAVVKKPEGYTTAKVDQIIQEYEKKSANEQQSTAKQYPNIITVVNETFADIKLLGDFKTNEDYMPYFHSLKKNCVTGYTYASIVGGQTANTEFELLTGNTLGFLSAGTTAFQLYIHGQMPSLVSNLKAEGYSGNKAMHPFNPYNYNRPDVYKDFGFTDFIDKFDF
;
A
#
# COMPACT_ATOMS: atom_id res chain seq x y z
N ARG A 1 37.28 29.06 22.10
CA ARG A 1 35.89 29.33 21.69
C ARG A 1 35.71 29.28 20.15
N VAL A 2 36.56 29.93 19.36
CA VAL A 2 36.46 29.96 17.89
C VAL A 2 36.55 28.54 17.29
N PHE A 3 37.46 27.70 17.75
CA PHE A 3 37.60 26.31 17.27
C PHE A 3 36.36 25.44 17.59
N HIS A 4 35.70 25.66 18.72
CA HIS A 4 34.48 24.93 19.03
C HIS A 4 33.31 25.35 18.14
N ILE A 5 33.22 26.64 17.83
CA ILE A 5 32.19 27.16 16.91
C ILE A 5 32.43 26.62 15.49
N ALA A 6 33.68 26.67 15.01
CA ALA A 6 34.03 26.12 13.71
C ALA A 6 33.76 24.61 13.62
N GLY A 7 34.10 23.84 14.68
CA GLY A 7 33.81 22.43 14.76
C GLY A 7 32.30 22.13 14.73
N PHE A 8 31.50 22.91 15.45
CA PHE A 8 30.05 22.77 15.43
C PHE A 8 29.45 23.04 14.05
N ILE A 9 29.92 24.09 13.37
CA ILE A 9 29.47 24.41 12.01
C ILE A 9 29.80 23.28 11.03
N VAL A 10 31.00 22.71 11.09
CA VAL A 10 31.38 21.58 10.21
C VAL A 10 30.51 20.37 10.45
N VAL A 11 30.24 20.03 11.72
CA VAL A 11 29.35 18.91 12.05
C VAL A 11 27.91 19.19 11.59
N ALA A 12 27.39 20.39 11.82
CA ALA A 12 26.06 20.76 11.38
C ALA A 12 25.91 20.71 9.85
N LEU A 13 26.90 21.21 9.10
CA LEU A 13 26.91 21.10 7.64
C LEU A 13 27.00 19.66 7.17
N GLY A 14 27.85 18.83 7.80
CA GLY A 14 27.96 17.41 7.50
C GLY A 14 26.65 16.65 7.73
N CYS A 15 25.97 16.90 8.85
CA CYS A 15 24.66 16.34 9.13
C CYS A 15 23.61 16.82 8.13
N GLY A 16 23.61 18.09 7.77
CA GLY A 16 22.70 18.65 6.79
C GLY A 16 22.88 18.02 5.40
N LEU A 17 24.11 17.89 4.94
CA LEU A 17 24.44 17.21 3.68
C LEU A 17 24.03 15.73 3.71
N PHE A 18 24.34 15.03 4.78
CA PHE A 18 23.95 13.62 4.94
C PHE A 18 22.43 13.47 4.91
N THR A 19 21.69 14.28 5.64
CA THR A 19 20.23 14.26 5.66
C THR A 19 19.66 14.52 4.28
N ASN A 20 20.16 15.55 3.58
CA ASN A 20 19.69 15.88 2.25
C ASN A 20 19.95 14.75 1.25
N GLN A 21 21.16 14.22 1.21
CA GLN A 21 21.56 13.20 0.23
C GLN A 21 20.95 11.82 0.50
N ILE A 22 20.87 11.41 1.77
CA ILE A 22 20.51 10.03 2.12
C ILE A 22 19.01 9.90 2.46
N ILE A 23 18.41 10.92 3.08
CA ILE A 23 17.02 10.84 3.55
C ILE A 23 16.06 11.47 2.56
N LEU A 24 16.39 12.66 2.03
CA LEU A 24 15.44 13.49 1.29
C LEU A 24 15.60 13.44 -0.23
N SER A 25 16.80 13.16 -0.76
CA SER A 25 17.02 13.09 -2.21
C SER A 25 16.82 11.69 -2.76
N ASP A 26 16.79 11.58 -4.08
CA ASP A 26 16.71 10.33 -4.81
C ASP A 26 18.10 9.70 -5.07
N PHE A 27 19.16 10.24 -4.43
CA PHE A 27 20.54 9.78 -4.56
C PHE A 27 20.70 8.26 -4.39
N MET A 28 20.01 7.68 -3.41
CA MET A 28 20.08 6.25 -3.14
C MET A 28 19.49 5.42 -4.30
N GLU A 29 18.40 5.89 -4.90
CA GLU A 29 17.74 5.24 -6.03
C GLU A 29 18.56 5.36 -7.31
N GLU A 30 19.11 6.54 -7.57
CA GLU A 30 20.01 6.79 -8.71
C GLU A 30 21.27 5.91 -8.68
N HIS A 31 21.75 5.60 -7.47
CA HIS A 31 22.94 4.72 -7.28
C HIS A 31 22.55 3.26 -7.03
N GLN A 32 21.30 2.86 -7.32
CA GLN A 32 20.79 1.50 -7.18
C GLN A 32 20.93 0.92 -5.75
N ILE A 33 20.93 1.77 -4.74
CA ILE A 33 20.98 1.39 -3.34
C ILE A 33 19.56 1.15 -2.85
N ASN A 34 19.06 -0.06 -3.05
CA ASN A 34 17.71 -0.45 -2.69
C ASN A 34 17.69 -1.07 -1.28
N ILE A 35 17.22 -0.30 -0.31
CA ILE A 35 16.98 -0.77 1.05
C ILE A 35 15.57 -1.33 1.11
N ARG A 36 15.46 -2.63 1.37
CA ARG A 36 14.17 -3.33 1.41
C ARG A 36 13.67 -3.41 2.85
N MET A 37 12.62 -2.66 3.16
CA MET A 37 11.97 -2.71 4.48
C MET A 37 11.36 -4.09 4.80
N PHE A 38 10.97 -4.84 3.77
CA PHE A 38 10.46 -6.21 3.92
C PHE A 38 11.53 -7.21 4.37
N ARG A 39 12.82 -6.96 4.04
CA ARG A 39 13.96 -7.79 4.43
C ARG A 39 15.06 -6.95 5.06
N PRO A 40 14.78 -6.38 6.23
CA PRO A 40 15.69 -5.40 6.83
C PRO A 40 17.07 -5.99 7.13
N MET A 41 17.14 -7.25 7.55
CA MET A 41 18.42 -7.91 7.86
C MET A 41 19.35 -8.01 6.65
N GLU A 42 18.83 -8.30 5.46
CA GLU A 42 19.62 -8.30 4.23
C GLU A 42 20.19 -6.90 3.93
N SER A 43 19.38 -5.87 4.15
CA SER A 43 19.80 -4.48 3.97
C SER A 43 20.85 -4.06 5.00
N TYR A 44 20.69 -4.45 6.27
CA TYR A 44 21.68 -4.19 7.32
C TYR A 44 23.02 -4.88 7.04
N GLN A 45 22.98 -6.12 6.56
CA GLN A 45 24.19 -6.88 6.20
C GLN A 45 24.91 -6.27 4.99
N LYS A 46 24.17 -5.81 3.99
CA LYS A 46 24.70 -5.29 2.74
C LYS A 46 25.20 -3.85 2.85
N TYR A 47 24.47 -2.99 3.51
CA TYR A 47 24.69 -1.54 3.52
C TYR A 47 25.11 -0.98 4.89
N GLY A 48 25.08 -1.82 5.93
CA GLY A 48 25.42 -1.42 7.29
C GLY A 48 24.29 -0.72 8.03
N GLY A 49 24.45 -0.59 9.36
CA GLY A 49 23.40 -0.10 10.26
C GLY A 49 23.01 1.35 10.03
N VAL A 50 23.99 2.25 9.93
CA VAL A 50 23.74 3.68 9.83
C VAL A 50 22.99 4.05 8.58
N LEU A 51 23.43 3.56 7.42
CA LEU A 51 22.80 3.88 6.14
C LEU A 51 21.40 3.28 6.02
N THR A 52 21.24 2.01 6.43
CA THR A 52 19.93 1.35 6.42
C THR A 52 18.94 2.05 7.34
N PHE A 53 19.36 2.44 8.55
CA PHE A 53 18.51 3.17 9.47
C PHE A 53 18.13 4.55 8.95
N ALA A 54 19.10 5.33 8.48
CA ALA A 54 18.85 6.68 7.96
C ALA A 54 17.86 6.65 6.78
N ARG A 55 18.03 5.70 5.86
CA ARG A 55 17.08 5.52 4.75
C ARG A 55 15.69 5.07 5.21
N SER A 56 15.63 4.21 6.23
CA SER A 56 14.34 3.80 6.81
C SER A 56 13.53 4.99 7.35
N VAL A 57 14.20 5.98 7.93
CA VAL A 57 13.57 7.24 8.33
C VAL A 57 13.02 8.00 7.11
N GLY A 58 13.74 8.00 6.00
CA GLY A 58 13.31 8.63 4.76
C GLY A 58 12.00 8.06 4.21
N TYR A 59 11.72 6.78 4.41
CA TYR A 59 10.47 6.17 3.97
C TYR A 59 9.23 6.67 4.73
N ALA A 60 9.40 7.18 5.96
CA ALA A 60 8.31 7.78 6.72
C ALA A 60 7.96 9.20 6.24
N VAL A 61 8.80 9.80 5.39
CA VAL A 61 8.57 11.16 4.88
C VAL A 61 7.81 11.10 3.56
N VAL A 62 6.55 11.54 3.58
CA VAL A 62 5.75 11.69 2.36
C VAL A 62 6.08 13.02 1.69
N LYS A 63 6.62 12.95 0.48
CA LYS A 63 6.87 14.16 -0.33
C LYS A 63 5.53 14.69 -0.87
N LYS A 64 5.27 15.99 -0.73
CA LYS A 64 4.11 16.61 -1.35
C LYS A 64 4.27 16.55 -2.88
N PRO A 65 3.25 16.07 -3.61
CA PRO A 65 3.26 16.14 -5.07
C PRO A 65 3.37 17.59 -5.56
N GLU A 66 3.92 17.78 -6.75
CA GLU A 66 3.95 19.08 -7.39
C GLU A 66 2.52 19.61 -7.59
N GLY A 67 2.31 20.88 -7.28
CA GLY A 67 0.99 21.52 -7.37
C GLY A 67 0.00 21.16 -6.25
N TYR A 68 0.43 20.42 -5.21
CA TYR A 68 -0.43 20.10 -4.07
C TYR A 68 -0.78 21.35 -3.26
N THR A 69 -2.09 21.66 -3.21
CA THR A 69 -2.67 22.64 -2.30
C THR A 69 -3.99 22.11 -1.75
N THR A 70 -4.40 22.55 -0.56
CA THR A 70 -5.72 22.21 -0.01
C THR A 70 -6.85 22.61 -0.93
N ALA A 71 -6.77 23.79 -1.52
CA ALA A 71 -7.76 24.28 -2.48
C ALA A 71 -7.89 23.36 -3.71
N LYS A 72 -6.79 22.78 -4.19
CA LYS A 72 -6.84 21.81 -5.30
C LYS A 72 -7.49 20.50 -4.90
N VAL A 73 -7.23 20.04 -3.68
CA VAL A 73 -7.91 18.86 -3.12
C VAL A 73 -9.40 19.10 -2.99
N ASP A 74 -9.81 20.24 -2.43
CA ASP A 74 -11.22 20.61 -2.29
C ASP A 74 -11.92 20.70 -3.65
N GLN A 75 -11.26 21.25 -4.66
CA GLN A 75 -11.78 21.29 -6.02
C GLN A 75 -12.03 19.87 -6.56
N ILE A 76 -11.09 18.95 -6.40
CA ILE A 76 -11.22 17.56 -6.84
C ILE A 76 -12.40 16.88 -6.13
N ILE A 77 -12.51 17.05 -4.82
CA ILE A 77 -13.61 16.48 -4.03
C ILE A 77 -14.96 17.00 -4.56
N GLN A 78 -15.11 18.30 -4.76
CA GLN A 78 -16.35 18.89 -5.28
C GLN A 78 -16.70 18.39 -6.70
N GLU A 79 -15.70 18.16 -7.56
CA GLU A 79 -15.92 17.58 -8.89
C GLU A 79 -16.46 16.16 -8.82
N TYR A 80 -15.94 15.34 -7.89
CA TYR A 80 -16.41 13.97 -7.67
C TYR A 80 -17.78 13.92 -7.02
N GLU A 81 -18.06 14.76 -6.04
CA GLU A 81 -19.38 14.87 -5.40
C GLU A 81 -20.46 15.23 -6.44
N LYS A 82 -20.18 16.18 -7.34
CA LYS A 82 -21.10 16.52 -8.43
C LYS A 82 -21.36 15.37 -9.40
N LYS A 83 -20.33 14.57 -9.71
CA LYS A 83 -20.48 13.38 -10.56
C LYS A 83 -21.31 12.32 -9.86
N SER A 84 -21.00 12.02 -8.59
CA SER A 84 -21.72 11.03 -7.80
C SER A 84 -23.19 11.38 -7.56
N ALA A 85 -23.50 12.66 -7.39
CA ALA A 85 -24.87 13.12 -7.24
C ALA A 85 -25.75 12.87 -8.48
N ASN A 86 -25.13 12.69 -9.66
CA ASN A 86 -25.80 12.36 -10.92
C ASN A 86 -25.92 10.86 -11.17
N GLU A 87 -25.23 10.02 -10.39
CA GLU A 87 -25.35 8.58 -10.47
C GLU A 87 -26.63 8.13 -9.73
N GLN A 88 -27.47 7.31 -10.39
CA GLN A 88 -28.67 6.80 -9.78
C GLN A 88 -28.30 5.94 -8.56
N GLN A 89 -28.68 6.40 -7.38
CA GLN A 89 -28.59 5.56 -6.20
C GLN A 89 -29.43 4.30 -6.41
N SER A 90 -28.80 3.15 -6.25
CA SER A 90 -29.52 1.88 -6.31
C SER A 90 -30.60 1.85 -5.22
N THR A 91 -31.85 1.65 -5.63
CA THR A 91 -32.97 1.46 -4.70
C THR A 91 -33.08 0.01 -4.22
N ALA A 92 -32.04 -0.78 -4.36
CA ALA A 92 -32.03 -2.17 -3.96
C ALA A 92 -32.29 -2.31 -2.44
N LYS A 93 -33.38 -2.99 -2.09
CA LYS A 93 -33.76 -3.25 -0.69
C LYS A 93 -32.99 -4.41 -0.04
N GLN A 94 -32.21 -5.14 -0.80
CA GLN A 94 -31.41 -6.27 -0.33
C GLN A 94 -29.97 -6.11 -0.80
N TYR A 95 -29.06 -6.16 0.15
CA TYR A 95 -27.63 -6.12 -0.10
C TYR A 95 -27.09 -7.55 -0.19
N PRO A 96 -26.40 -7.92 -1.28
CA PRO A 96 -25.77 -9.24 -1.36
C PRO A 96 -24.60 -9.34 -0.38
N ASN A 97 -24.27 -10.55 0.02
CA ASN A 97 -23.00 -10.77 0.71
C ASN A 97 -21.85 -10.50 -0.27
N ILE A 98 -20.83 -9.79 0.19
CA ILE A 98 -19.64 -9.48 -0.59
C ILE A 98 -18.48 -10.30 -0.02
N ILE A 99 -17.87 -11.14 -0.85
CA ILE A 99 -16.70 -11.94 -0.51
C ILE A 99 -15.58 -11.50 -1.44
N THR A 100 -14.54 -10.90 -0.87
CA THR A 100 -13.35 -10.48 -1.60
C THR A 100 -12.19 -11.43 -1.28
N VAL A 101 -11.62 -12.05 -2.31
CA VAL A 101 -10.45 -12.93 -2.17
C VAL A 101 -9.26 -12.25 -2.84
N VAL A 102 -8.26 -11.88 -2.05
CA VAL A 102 -6.99 -11.34 -2.55
C VAL A 102 -6.02 -12.50 -2.72
N ASN A 103 -5.84 -12.95 -3.95
CA ASN A 103 -4.86 -13.97 -4.30
C ASN A 103 -3.75 -13.37 -5.15
N GLU A 104 -2.76 -12.78 -4.48
CA GLU A 104 -1.77 -11.91 -5.09
C GLU A 104 -0.86 -12.61 -6.12
N THR A 105 -0.59 -13.89 -5.92
CA THR A 105 0.24 -14.67 -6.86
C THR A 105 -0.56 -15.32 -7.99
N PHE A 106 -1.87 -15.12 -8.00
CA PHE A 106 -2.73 -15.66 -9.04
C PHE A 106 -2.67 -14.79 -10.29
N ALA A 107 -2.05 -15.32 -11.33
CA ALA A 107 -1.93 -14.63 -12.62
C ALA A 107 -2.05 -15.61 -13.78
N ASP A 108 -2.69 -15.17 -14.85
CA ASP A 108 -2.69 -15.91 -16.12
C ASP A 108 -1.33 -15.70 -16.80
N ILE A 109 -0.57 -16.80 -17.01
CA ILE A 109 0.74 -16.74 -17.64
C ILE A 109 0.70 -16.23 -19.09
N LYS A 110 -0.45 -16.27 -19.76
CA LYS A 110 -0.63 -15.68 -21.08
C LYS A 110 -0.39 -14.18 -21.13
N LEU A 111 -0.42 -13.50 -19.98
CA LEU A 111 0.00 -12.11 -19.89
C LEU A 111 1.47 -11.88 -20.27
N LEU A 112 2.30 -12.91 -20.13
CA LEU A 112 3.73 -12.83 -20.43
C LEU A 112 4.05 -13.23 -21.88
N GLY A 113 3.07 -13.77 -22.61
CA GLY A 113 3.22 -14.19 -24.00
C GLY A 113 2.42 -15.46 -24.35
N ASP A 114 2.51 -15.86 -25.59
CA ASP A 114 1.84 -17.07 -26.09
C ASP A 114 2.59 -18.33 -25.67
N PHE A 115 2.16 -18.94 -24.59
CA PHE A 115 2.66 -20.23 -24.13
C PHE A 115 1.76 -21.35 -24.63
N LYS A 116 2.37 -22.35 -25.28
CA LYS A 116 1.69 -23.59 -25.63
C LYS A 116 1.77 -24.56 -24.49
N THR A 117 0.64 -24.95 -23.97
CA THR A 117 0.50 -25.98 -22.92
C THR A 117 -0.25 -27.18 -23.50
N ASN A 118 0.02 -28.37 -22.96
CA ASN A 118 -0.68 -29.61 -23.36
C ASN A 118 -2.15 -29.60 -22.91
N GLU A 119 -2.44 -28.91 -21.81
CA GLU A 119 -3.79 -28.76 -21.26
C GLU A 119 -4.01 -27.30 -20.80
N ASP A 120 -5.28 -26.93 -20.62
CA ASP A 120 -5.62 -25.66 -19.99
C ASP A 120 -5.21 -25.68 -18.50
N TYR A 121 -4.28 -24.82 -18.12
CA TYR A 121 -3.75 -24.74 -16.75
C TYR A 121 -4.67 -23.99 -15.79
N MET A 122 -5.72 -23.30 -16.29
CA MET A 122 -6.71 -22.58 -15.48
C MET A 122 -8.13 -22.82 -15.99
N PRO A 123 -8.58 -24.09 -16.13
CA PRO A 123 -9.80 -24.43 -16.84
C PRO A 123 -11.05 -23.80 -16.20
N TYR A 124 -11.11 -23.74 -14.87
CA TYR A 124 -12.22 -23.09 -14.17
C TYR A 124 -12.27 -21.60 -14.49
N PHE A 125 -11.15 -20.88 -14.33
CA PHE A 125 -11.10 -19.44 -14.56
C PHE A 125 -11.42 -19.09 -16.02
N HIS A 126 -10.85 -19.82 -16.97
CA HIS A 126 -11.13 -19.60 -18.39
C HIS A 126 -12.56 -19.98 -18.80
N SER A 127 -13.25 -20.77 -18.01
CA SER A 127 -14.66 -21.12 -18.23
C SER A 127 -15.66 -20.06 -17.78
N LEU A 128 -15.22 -19.07 -16.98
CA LEU A 128 -16.09 -18.02 -16.48
C LEU A 128 -16.57 -17.11 -17.61
N LYS A 129 -17.82 -17.27 -18.04
CA LYS A 129 -18.42 -16.54 -19.19
C LYS A 129 -19.73 -15.85 -18.85
N LYS A 130 -20.43 -16.30 -17.79
CA LYS A 130 -21.77 -15.81 -17.43
C LYS A 130 -21.75 -15.25 -16.00
N ASN A 131 -22.50 -14.17 -15.80
CA ASN A 131 -22.65 -13.50 -14.50
C ASN A 131 -21.31 -13.14 -13.85
N CYS A 132 -20.31 -12.81 -14.64
CA CYS A 132 -19.00 -12.41 -14.17
C CYS A 132 -18.47 -11.25 -15.02
N VAL A 133 -17.63 -10.45 -14.41
CA VAL A 133 -16.80 -9.43 -15.06
C VAL A 133 -15.35 -9.83 -14.84
N THR A 134 -14.59 -9.91 -15.92
CA THR A 134 -13.16 -10.26 -15.88
C THR A 134 -12.34 -9.11 -16.44
N GLY A 135 -11.13 -8.95 -15.95
CA GLY A 135 -10.21 -7.90 -16.40
C GLY A 135 -8.83 -8.07 -15.77
N TYR A 136 -7.97 -7.11 -16.03
CA TYR A 136 -6.62 -7.07 -15.49
C TYR A 136 -6.50 -5.98 -14.44
N THR A 137 -5.83 -6.30 -13.35
CA THR A 137 -5.46 -5.33 -12.32
C THR A 137 -3.95 -5.21 -12.28
N TYR A 138 -3.47 -3.98 -12.31
CA TYR A 138 -2.05 -3.68 -12.16
C TYR A 138 -1.77 -3.39 -10.70
N ALA A 139 -0.96 -4.23 -10.05
CA ALA A 139 -0.47 -3.97 -8.71
C ALA A 139 0.80 -3.12 -8.77
N SER A 140 0.93 -2.15 -7.88
CA SER A 140 2.10 -1.24 -7.83
C SER A 140 3.35 -1.89 -7.22
N ILE A 141 3.29 -3.17 -6.87
CA ILE A 141 4.36 -3.88 -6.18
C ILE A 141 4.88 -5.07 -6.97
N VAL A 142 6.15 -5.40 -6.73
CA VAL A 142 6.83 -6.54 -7.32
C VAL A 142 7.52 -7.35 -6.23
N GLY A 143 7.21 -8.66 -6.17
CA GLY A 143 7.98 -9.61 -5.37
C GLY A 143 7.76 -9.52 -3.86
N GLY A 144 6.53 -9.57 -3.40
CA GLY A 144 6.14 -9.55 -1.98
C GLY A 144 5.42 -8.27 -1.58
N GLN A 145 5.30 -7.99 -0.28
CA GLN A 145 4.58 -6.84 0.27
C GLN A 145 3.07 -6.86 -0.03
N THR A 146 2.42 -8.01 0.11
CA THR A 146 0.98 -8.23 -0.08
C THR A 146 0.12 -7.18 0.62
N ALA A 147 0.54 -6.71 1.79
CA ALA A 147 -0.14 -5.64 2.53
C ALA A 147 -0.29 -4.34 1.73
N ASN A 148 0.57 -4.09 0.76
CA ASN A 148 0.48 -2.94 -0.11
C ASN A 148 -0.63 -3.11 -1.16
N THR A 149 -0.80 -4.31 -1.72
CA THR A 149 -1.94 -4.63 -2.59
C THR A 149 -3.26 -4.54 -1.82
N GLU A 150 -3.29 -5.05 -0.59
CA GLU A 150 -4.43 -4.91 0.31
C GLU A 150 -4.76 -3.44 0.58
N PHE A 151 -3.73 -2.61 0.81
CA PHE A 151 -3.90 -1.17 0.98
C PHE A 151 -4.55 -0.51 -0.23
N GLU A 152 -4.03 -0.75 -1.43
CA GLU A 152 -4.58 -0.19 -2.67
C GLU A 152 -6.02 -0.63 -2.91
N LEU A 153 -6.31 -1.92 -2.69
CA LEU A 153 -7.66 -2.46 -2.84
C LEU A 153 -8.65 -1.88 -1.83
N LEU A 154 -8.26 -1.83 -0.55
CA LEU A 154 -9.17 -1.45 0.52
C LEU A 154 -9.37 0.07 0.62
N THR A 155 -8.41 0.86 0.21
CA THR A 155 -8.48 2.33 0.34
C THR A 155 -8.73 3.05 -0.98
N GLY A 156 -8.47 2.41 -2.12
CA GLY A 156 -8.46 3.06 -3.43
C GLY A 156 -7.28 4.03 -3.64
N ASN A 157 -6.36 4.11 -2.68
CA ASN A 157 -5.16 4.94 -2.80
C ASN A 157 -4.05 4.18 -3.52
N THR A 158 -3.22 4.89 -4.28
CA THR A 158 -2.05 4.29 -4.92
C THR A 158 -0.78 4.46 -4.11
N LEU A 159 0.12 3.48 -4.20
CA LEU A 159 1.49 3.57 -3.67
C LEU A 159 2.42 4.39 -4.58
N GLY A 160 1.97 4.76 -5.78
CA GLY A 160 2.81 5.42 -6.78
C GLY A 160 3.45 6.75 -6.34
N PHE A 161 2.95 7.36 -5.27
CA PHE A 161 3.49 8.59 -4.68
C PHE A 161 4.34 8.35 -3.42
N LEU A 162 4.50 7.10 -3.02
CA LEU A 162 5.29 6.73 -1.86
C LEU A 162 6.68 6.25 -2.30
N SER A 163 7.66 6.37 -1.42
CA SER A 163 9.01 5.88 -1.69
C SER A 163 9.03 4.38 -1.97
N ALA A 164 9.81 3.96 -2.94
CA ALA A 164 9.95 2.53 -3.29
C ALA A 164 10.38 1.70 -2.05
N GLY A 165 9.73 0.56 -1.87
CA GLY A 165 9.98 -0.31 -0.71
C GLY A 165 9.19 0.05 0.55
N THR A 166 8.38 1.09 0.52
CA THR A 166 7.46 1.47 1.60
C THR A 166 6.43 0.36 1.85
N THR A 167 6.09 0.13 3.11
CA THR A 167 4.94 -0.67 3.52
C THR A 167 3.90 0.24 4.16
N ALA A 168 2.81 0.52 3.44
CA ALA A 168 1.80 1.48 3.85
C ALA A 168 1.18 1.14 5.22
N PHE A 169 0.87 -0.13 5.46
CA PHE A 169 0.33 -0.62 6.73
C PHE A 169 1.19 -0.29 7.94
N GLN A 170 2.50 -0.27 7.78
CA GLN A 170 3.44 -0.03 8.88
C GLN A 170 3.76 1.45 9.10
N LEU A 171 3.71 2.24 8.02
CA LEU A 171 4.23 3.61 8.05
C LEU A 171 3.16 4.70 8.01
N TYR A 172 1.97 4.42 7.47
CA TYR A 172 1.01 5.49 7.20
C TYR A 172 -0.38 5.26 7.79
N ILE A 173 -0.66 4.08 8.36
CA ILE A 173 -1.95 3.81 8.99
C ILE A 173 -1.77 3.87 10.50
N HIS A 174 -2.28 4.93 11.09
CA HIS A 174 -2.15 5.24 12.52
C HIS A 174 -3.50 5.60 13.15
N GLY A 175 -4.59 5.12 12.59
CA GLY A 175 -5.95 5.39 13.05
C GLY A 175 -6.96 5.21 11.94
N GLN A 176 -8.22 5.43 12.26
CA GLN A 176 -9.31 5.25 11.32
C GLN A 176 -9.10 6.06 10.04
N MET A 177 -9.28 5.40 8.91
CA MET A 177 -9.24 6.05 7.61
C MET A 177 -10.35 5.51 6.69
N PRO A 178 -10.78 6.32 5.71
CA PRO A 178 -11.74 5.89 4.72
C PRO A 178 -11.28 4.63 3.98
N SER A 179 -12.16 3.65 3.86
CA SER A 179 -11.88 2.38 3.20
C SER A 179 -13.13 1.83 2.52
N LEU A 180 -12.96 0.83 1.66
CA LEU A 180 -14.09 0.07 1.11
C LEU A 180 -15.01 -0.46 2.22
N VAL A 181 -14.41 -0.95 3.33
CA VAL A 181 -15.17 -1.49 4.47
C VAL A 181 -15.96 -0.41 5.18
N SER A 182 -15.35 0.75 5.45
CA SER A 182 -16.05 1.87 6.09
C SER A 182 -17.18 2.41 5.21
N ASN A 183 -17.00 2.44 3.89
CA ASN A 183 -18.02 2.86 2.94
C ASN A 183 -19.19 1.86 2.91
N LEU A 184 -18.91 0.55 2.81
CA LEU A 184 -19.96 -0.47 2.88
C LEU A 184 -20.73 -0.44 4.20
N LYS A 185 -20.04 -0.15 5.30
CA LYS A 185 -20.66 0.01 6.61
C LYS A 185 -21.60 1.21 6.65
N ALA A 186 -21.24 2.32 6.01
CA ALA A 186 -22.11 3.49 5.87
C ALA A 186 -23.38 3.17 5.06
N GLU A 187 -23.28 2.24 4.08
CA GLU A 187 -24.41 1.74 3.29
C GLU A 187 -25.25 0.68 4.02
N GLY A 188 -24.94 0.35 5.26
CA GLY A 188 -25.72 -0.58 6.08
C GLY A 188 -25.21 -2.02 6.13
N TYR A 189 -24.08 -2.32 5.53
CA TYR A 189 -23.44 -3.63 5.71
C TYR A 189 -22.94 -3.80 7.14
N SER A 190 -23.12 -5.02 7.69
CA SER A 190 -22.67 -5.39 9.02
C SER A 190 -21.87 -6.69 8.97
N GLY A 191 -21.15 -7.01 10.06
CA GLY A 191 -20.39 -8.25 10.15
C GLY A 191 -19.19 -8.30 9.21
N ASN A 192 -18.53 -7.15 9.01
CA ASN A 192 -17.37 -7.04 8.14
C ASN A 192 -16.17 -7.77 8.77
N LYS A 193 -15.79 -8.90 8.17
CA LYS A 193 -14.72 -9.77 8.68
C LYS A 193 -13.56 -9.83 7.70
N ALA A 194 -12.35 -9.80 8.22
CA ALA A 194 -11.15 -10.12 7.47
C ALA A 194 -10.63 -11.49 7.88
N MET A 195 -9.99 -12.19 6.95
CA MET A 195 -9.32 -13.47 7.21
C MET A 195 -7.93 -13.45 6.58
N HIS A 196 -6.92 -13.87 7.35
CA HIS A 196 -5.57 -14.06 6.85
C HIS A 196 -4.95 -15.30 7.50
N PRO A 197 -4.69 -16.38 6.74
CA PRO A 197 -4.36 -17.71 7.28
C PRO A 197 -2.91 -17.83 7.79
N PHE A 198 -2.18 -16.73 7.93
CA PHE A 198 -0.80 -16.70 8.40
C PHE A 198 -0.66 -15.92 9.71
N ASN A 199 0.58 -15.55 10.05
CA ASN A 199 0.86 -14.80 11.26
C ASN A 199 0.13 -13.43 11.22
N PRO A 200 -0.78 -13.16 12.17
CA PRO A 200 -1.57 -11.93 12.20
C PRO A 200 -0.71 -10.67 12.34
N TYR A 201 0.40 -10.77 13.04
CA TYR A 201 1.28 -9.60 13.31
C TYR A 201 2.12 -9.16 12.11
N ASN A 202 2.13 -9.94 11.02
CA ASN A 202 2.76 -9.52 9.79
C ASN A 202 2.08 -8.26 9.27
N TYR A 203 2.85 -7.18 9.11
CA TYR A 203 2.39 -5.87 8.66
C TYR A 203 1.37 -5.18 9.58
N ASN A 204 1.32 -5.56 10.86
CA ASN A 204 0.39 -4.98 11.83
C ASN A 204 -1.09 -5.09 11.45
N ARG A 205 -1.47 -6.18 10.76
CA ARG A 205 -2.84 -6.36 10.22
C ARG A 205 -3.97 -6.22 11.23
N PRO A 206 -3.88 -6.73 12.47
CA PRO A 206 -4.98 -6.61 13.42
C PRO A 206 -5.41 -5.16 13.66
N ASP A 207 -4.44 -4.26 13.88
CA ASP A 207 -4.73 -2.85 14.11
C ASP A 207 -5.18 -2.15 12.83
N VAL A 208 -4.49 -2.41 11.71
CA VAL A 208 -4.81 -1.81 10.40
C VAL A 208 -6.21 -2.21 9.92
N TYR A 209 -6.62 -3.46 10.05
CA TYR A 209 -7.96 -3.88 9.65
C TYR A 209 -9.04 -3.27 10.55
N LYS A 210 -8.76 -3.12 11.85
CA LYS A 210 -9.64 -2.38 12.75
C LYS A 210 -9.78 -0.92 12.31
N ASP A 211 -8.69 -0.27 11.92
CA ASP A 211 -8.68 1.11 11.43
C ASP A 211 -9.44 1.26 10.11
N PHE A 212 -9.46 0.23 9.26
CA PHE A 212 -10.28 0.17 8.05
C PHE A 212 -11.76 -0.11 8.32
N GLY A 213 -12.14 -0.49 9.55
CA GLY A 213 -13.54 -0.72 9.93
C GLY A 213 -13.98 -2.17 9.95
N PHE A 214 -13.08 -3.14 9.80
CA PHE A 214 -13.43 -4.54 10.05
C PHE A 214 -13.81 -4.74 11.52
N THR A 215 -14.79 -5.60 11.77
CA THR A 215 -15.28 -5.92 13.12
C THR A 215 -14.54 -7.11 13.72
N ASP A 216 -14.12 -8.03 12.87
CA ASP A 216 -13.42 -9.25 13.26
C ASP A 216 -12.24 -9.52 12.33
N PHE A 217 -11.19 -10.10 12.89
CA PHE A 217 -10.04 -10.59 12.14
C PHE A 217 -9.78 -12.05 12.52
N ILE A 218 -9.87 -12.94 11.55
CA ILE A 218 -9.68 -14.38 11.71
C ILE A 218 -8.28 -14.72 11.20
N ASP A 219 -7.46 -15.31 12.02
CA ASP A 219 -6.10 -15.67 11.70
C ASP A 219 -5.80 -17.16 11.90
N LYS A 220 -4.53 -17.55 11.76
CA LYS A 220 -4.09 -18.94 11.86
C LYS A 220 -4.30 -19.59 13.24
N PHE A 221 -4.59 -18.81 14.27
CA PHE A 221 -4.82 -19.33 15.62
C PHE A 221 -6.30 -19.59 15.91
N ASP A 222 -7.18 -19.20 14.96
CA ASP A 222 -8.63 -19.39 15.06
C ASP A 222 -9.09 -20.72 14.42
N PHE A 223 -8.17 -21.49 13.81
CA PHE A 223 -8.43 -22.77 13.16
C PHE A 223 -7.98 -23.98 13.95
#